data_b7d512d7ce7411b55f1a7d7de559f711
#
_entry.id   b7d512d7ce7411b55f1a7d7de559f711
#
_cell.length_a   1.000
_cell.length_b   1.000
_cell.length_c   1.000
_cell.angle_alpha   90.00
_cell.angle_beta   90.00
_cell.angle_gamma   90.00
#
_symmetry.space_group_name_H-M   'P 1'
#
loop_
_entity.id
_entity.type
_entity.pdbx_description
1 polymer ?
#
loop_
_entity_poly.entity_id
_entity_poly.type
_entity_poly.pdbx_seq_one_letter_code
_entity_poly.pdbx_strand_id
1 'polypeptide(L)'
;MEKFRERMRARGARGIMGLKRVFKIMDDDRSGHLDPSEFKKALKDYRVAISDAEGRTLFSMFDLDGNGTISYDELLRGVVGEMNDHRVQLVKRVFKKLDRNGNGAVEVDDIKGVYNAKNHPDVKLGKKTEDEVLADFLETFEMHYSLSHPNARDSSITIEEFIEYYNNISMSVEDDRYFDLMMTNAWNLNNTAQKKGWGAEY
;
A
#
# COMPACT_ATOMS: atom_id res chain seq x y z
N MET A 1 21.14 -3.24 -3.38
CA MET A 1 19.73 -3.53 -3.05
C MET A 1 19.44 -5.04 -3.09
N GLU A 2 19.61 -5.76 -4.21
CA GLU A 2 19.21 -7.16 -4.36
C GLU A 2 19.84 -8.11 -3.33
N LYS A 3 21.14 -8.04 -3.09
CA LYS A 3 21.84 -8.83 -2.05
C LYS A 3 21.22 -8.64 -0.66
N PHE A 4 20.76 -7.43 -0.33
CA PHE A 4 20.10 -7.16 0.94
C PHE A 4 18.74 -7.84 0.98
N ARG A 5 17.92 -7.71 -0.06
CA ARG A 5 16.60 -8.36 -0.18
C ARG A 5 16.71 -9.89 -0.04
N GLU A 6 17.68 -10.50 -0.70
CA GLU A 6 17.93 -11.96 -0.60
C GLU A 6 18.26 -12.38 0.84
N ARG A 7 19.14 -11.62 1.52
CA ARG A 7 19.52 -11.90 2.91
C ARG A 7 18.34 -11.73 3.88
N MET A 8 17.53 -10.70 3.67
CA MET A 8 16.32 -10.48 4.45
C MET A 8 15.33 -11.64 4.28
N ARG A 9 15.08 -12.08 3.03
CA ARG A 9 14.21 -13.24 2.73
C ARG A 9 14.75 -14.53 3.35
N ALA A 10 16.05 -14.76 3.30
CA ALA A 10 16.71 -15.92 3.91
C ALA A 10 16.56 -15.95 5.45
N ARG A 11 16.40 -14.80 6.08
CA ARG A 11 16.19 -14.64 7.54
C ARG A 11 14.70 -14.63 7.95
N GLY A 12 13.80 -14.93 7.02
CA GLY A 12 12.37 -15.04 7.30
C GLY A 12 11.57 -13.77 7.06
N ALA A 13 12.15 -12.75 6.42
CA ALA A 13 11.41 -11.59 5.92
C ALA A 13 10.58 -11.98 4.67
N ARG A 14 9.70 -12.97 4.85
CA ARG A 14 8.72 -13.37 3.84
C ARG A 14 7.36 -12.86 4.28
N GLY A 15 6.72 -12.07 3.41
CA GLY A 15 5.46 -11.41 3.73
C GLY A 15 5.60 -10.33 4.82
N ILE A 16 4.52 -9.60 5.05
CA ILE A 16 4.47 -8.49 6.02
C ILE A 16 4.83 -8.93 7.43
N MET A 17 4.30 -10.08 7.88
CA MET A 17 4.53 -10.56 9.25
C MET A 17 5.99 -10.94 9.49
N GLY A 18 6.62 -11.57 8.50
CA GLY A 18 8.04 -11.91 8.57
C GLY A 18 8.91 -10.67 8.62
N LEU A 19 8.62 -9.67 7.78
CA LEU A 19 9.37 -8.42 7.76
C LEU A 19 9.18 -7.62 9.05
N LYS A 20 7.95 -7.56 9.60
CA LYS A 20 7.69 -6.90 10.88
C LYS A 20 8.47 -7.51 12.04
N ARG A 21 8.62 -8.84 12.03
CA ARG A 21 9.46 -9.54 13.02
C ARG A 21 10.95 -9.18 12.85
N VAL A 22 11.43 -9.16 11.63
CA VAL A 22 12.82 -8.79 11.31
C VAL A 22 13.09 -7.34 11.70
N PHE A 23 12.19 -6.41 11.37
CA PHE A 23 12.28 -5.01 11.77
C PHE A 23 12.44 -4.87 13.28
N LYS A 24 11.58 -5.53 14.08
CA LYS A 24 11.66 -5.52 15.54
C LYS A 24 12.97 -6.09 16.12
N ILE A 25 13.66 -6.96 15.36
CA ILE A 25 14.97 -7.49 15.75
C ILE A 25 16.08 -6.48 15.44
N MET A 26 15.88 -5.64 14.42
CA MET A 26 16.82 -4.59 14.03
C MET A 26 16.69 -3.35 14.92
N ASP A 27 15.49 -3.02 15.35
CA ASP A 27 15.11 -1.91 16.22
C ASP A 27 15.46 -2.27 17.68
N ASP A 28 16.72 -2.02 18.08
CA ASP A 28 17.26 -2.42 19.38
C ASP A 28 16.67 -1.60 20.53
N ASP A 29 16.45 -0.32 20.32
CA ASP A 29 15.94 0.64 21.31
C ASP A 29 14.41 0.72 21.37
N ARG A 30 13.75 0.05 20.42
CA ARG A 30 12.29 0.01 20.27
C ARG A 30 11.67 1.39 19.99
N SER A 31 12.39 2.22 19.28
CA SER A 31 11.92 3.55 18.85
C SER A 31 10.81 3.46 17.78
N GLY A 32 10.70 2.31 17.11
CA GLY A 32 9.82 2.13 15.96
C GLY A 32 10.45 2.60 14.64
N HIS A 33 11.72 3.00 14.68
CA HIS A 33 12.51 3.42 13.54
C HIS A 33 13.88 2.77 13.62
N LEU A 34 14.59 2.66 12.50
CA LEU A 34 15.98 2.21 12.49
C LEU A 34 16.88 3.41 12.28
N ASP A 35 17.79 3.64 13.21
CA ASP A 35 18.85 4.60 13.03
C ASP A 35 19.99 4.04 12.15
N PRO A 36 20.97 4.88 11.70
CA PRO A 36 22.10 4.39 10.91
C PRO A 36 22.95 3.34 11.60
N SER A 37 23.02 3.33 12.94
CA SER A 37 23.83 2.37 13.69
C SER A 37 23.17 1.00 13.79
N GLU A 38 21.87 0.97 14.01
CA GLU A 38 21.04 -0.24 14.01
C GLU A 38 21.00 -0.89 12.62
N PHE A 39 20.80 -0.06 11.59
CA PHE A 39 20.84 -0.54 10.21
C PHE A 39 22.22 -1.12 9.85
N LYS A 40 23.31 -0.44 10.22
CA LYS A 40 24.67 -0.94 10.01
C LYS A 40 24.93 -2.25 10.77
N LYS A 41 24.42 -2.37 12.01
CA LYS A 41 24.49 -3.61 12.80
C LYS A 41 23.74 -4.73 12.08
N ALA A 42 22.50 -4.47 11.63
CA ALA A 42 21.70 -5.43 10.91
C ALA A 42 22.38 -5.93 9.62
N LEU A 43 23.03 -5.05 8.85
CA LEU A 43 23.82 -5.44 7.68
C LEU A 43 24.91 -6.46 8.03
N LYS A 44 25.61 -6.28 9.16
CA LYS A 44 26.63 -7.21 9.64
C LYS A 44 26.01 -8.55 10.09
N ASP A 45 24.96 -8.49 10.90
CA ASP A 45 24.28 -9.67 11.45
C ASP A 45 23.69 -10.54 10.35
N TYR A 46 23.23 -9.92 9.26
CA TYR A 46 22.68 -10.61 8.10
C TYR A 46 23.75 -10.96 7.05
N ARG A 47 25.02 -10.69 7.37
CA ARG A 47 26.17 -11.00 6.51
C ARG A 47 26.00 -10.43 5.10
N VAL A 48 25.51 -9.20 5.02
CA VAL A 48 25.45 -8.45 3.78
C VAL A 48 26.86 -7.92 3.49
N ALA A 49 27.52 -8.50 2.52
CA ALA A 49 28.91 -8.15 2.19
C ALA A 49 28.92 -6.84 1.36
N ILE A 50 28.92 -5.71 2.04
CA ILE A 50 29.04 -4.36 1.47
C ILE A 50 29.97 -3.51 2.33
N SER A 51 30.60 -2.50 1.72
CA SER A 51 31.40 -1.50 2.40
C SER A 51 30.56 -0.54 3.23
N ASP A 52 31.18 0.17 4.16
CA ASP A 52 30.49 1.22 4.95
C ASP A 52 29.92 2.34 4.05
N ALA A 53 30.56 2.65 2.93
CA ALA A 53 30.04 3.63 1.99
C ALA A 53 28.76 3.12 1.28
N GLU A 54 28.78 1.88 0.81
CA GLU A 54 27.60 1.24 0.23
C GLU A 54 26.48 1.09 1.25
N GLY A 55 26.80 0.82 2.51
CA GLY A 55 25.84 0.76 3.61
C GLY A 55 25.14 2.10 3.85
N ARG A 56 25.87 3.22 3.82
CA ARG A 56 25.27 4.55 3.90
C ARG A 56 24.39 4.87 2.69
N THR A 57 24.85 4.55 1.49
CA THR A 57 24.04 4.71 0.27
C THR A 57 22.76 3.88 0.35
N LEU A 58 22.87 2.64 0.82
CA LEU A 58 21.71 1.77 1.00
C LEU A 58 20.73 2.34 2.04
N PHE A 59 21.24 2.87 3.16
CA PHE A 59 20.42 3.57 4.16
C PHE A 59 19.62 4.71 3.52
N SER A 60 20.29 5.62 2.79
CA SER A 60 19.62 6.76 2.12
C SER A 60 18.62 6.32 1.03
N MET A 61 18.73 5.11 0.49
CA MET A 61 17.73 4.57 -0.43
C MET A 61 16.47 4.08 0.26
N PHE A 62 16.57 3.76 1.55
CA PHE A 62 15.42 3.37 2.37
C PHE A 62 14.78 4.58 3.07
N ASP A 63 15.57 5.54 3.52
CA ASP A 63 15.13 6.80 4.14
C ASP A 63 14.55 7.71 3.05
N LEU A 64 13.28 7.50 2.73
CA LEU A 64 12.60 8.16 1.60
C LEU A 64 12.21 9.60 1.89
N ASP A 65 11.88 9.90 3.15
CA ASP A 65 11.50 11.26 3.59
C ASP A 65 12.72 12.09 4.05
N GLY A 66 13.91 11.47 4.13
CA GLY A 66 15.15 12.14 4.49
C GLY A 66 15.24 12.56 5.94
N ASN A 67 14.46 11.94 6.84
CA ASN A 67 14.43 12.26 8.27
C ASN A 67 15.63 11.71 9.06
N GLY A 68 16.47 10.89 8.42
CA GLY A 68 17.68 10.29 9.03
C GLY A 68 17.41 8.98 9.77
N THR A 69 16.20 8.43 9.65
CA THR A 69 15.82 7.12 10.18
C THR A 69 15.04 6.31 9.13
N ILE A 70 14.90 5.01 9.32
CA ILE A 70 14.10 4.16 8.44
C ILE A 70 12.90 3.66 9.24
N SER A 71 11.70 4.06 8.85
CA SER A 71 10.45 3.53 9.37
C SER A 71 10.18 2.11 8.87
N TYR A 72 9.22 1.42 9.52
CA TYR A 72 8.81 0.10 9.05
C TYR A 72 8.28 0.12 7.62
N ASP A 73 7.50 1.15 7.25
CA ASP A 73 6.90 1.27 5.91
C ASP A 73 7.97 1.52 4.84
N GLU A 74 8.98 2.32 5.14
CA GLU A 74 10.14 2.54 4.26
C GLU A 74 10.96 1.27 4.07
N LEU A 75 11.22 0.52 5.15
CA LEU A 75 11.88 -0.78 5.04
C LEU A 75 11.05 -1.75 4.20
N LEU A 76 9.73 -1.80 4.44
CA LEU A 76 8.82 -2.65 3.70
C LEU A 76 8.87 -2.33 2.20
N ARG A 77 8.73 -1.06 1.82
CA ARG A 77 8.84 -0.61 0.43
C ARG A 77 10.17 -1.00 -0.20
N GLY A 78 11.27 -0.76 0.50
CA GLY A 78 12.60 -1.07 0.01
C GLY A 78 12.88 -2.56 -0.13
N VAL A 79 12.33 -3.43 0.73
CA VAL A 79 12.53 -4.89 0.67
C VAL A 79 11.61 -5.56 -0.34
N VAL A 80 10.33 -5.22 -0.35
CA VAL A 80 9.35 -5.82 -1.26
C VAL A 80 9.47 -5.24 -2.66
N GLY A 81 9.73 -3.94 -2.75
CA GLY A 81 9.78 -3.20 -4.01
C GLY A 81 8.42 -2.67 -4.42
N GLU A 82 8.39 -2.06 -5.59
CA GLU A 82 7.17 -1.57 -6.22
C GLU A 82 6.42 -2.70 -6.93
N MET A 83 5.15 -2.44 -7.23
CA MET A 83 4.36 -3.36 -8.06
C MET A 83 5.07 -3.59 -9.40
N ASN A 84 5.00 -4.83 -9.88
CA ASN A 84 5.42 -5.14 -11.25
C ASN A 84 4.45 -4.51 -12.27
N ASP A 85 4.90 -4.44 -13.52
CA ASP A 85 4.13 -3.82 -14.61
C ASP A 85 2.73 -4.45 -14.76
N HIS A 86 2.60 -5.75 -14.56
CA HIS A 86 1.31 -6.45 -14.64
C HIS A 86 0.32 -5.90 -13.61
N ARG A 87 0.72 -5.79 -12.33
CA ARG A 87 -0.11 -5.25 -11.26
C ARG A 87 -0.44 -3.78 -11.48
N VAL A 88 0.55 -2.99 -11.92
CA VAL A 88 0.32 -1.57 -12.27
C VAL A 88 -0.72 -1.42 -13.37
N GLN A 89 -0.65 -2.23 -14.43
CA GLN A 89 -1.63 -2.18 -15.52
C GLN A 89 -3.04 -2.59 -15.03
N LEU A 90 -3.13 -3.55 -14.12
CA LEU A 90 -4.40 -3.96 -13.54
C LEU A 90 -5.00 -2.83 -12.68
N VAL A 91 -4.20 -2.17 -11.87
CA VAL A 91 -4.62 -1.00 -11.06
C VAL A 91 -5.09 0.14 -11.97
N LYS A 92 -4.36 0.45 -13.04
CA LYS A 92 -4.76 1.46 -14.05
C LYS A 92 -6.08 1.11 -14.74
N ARG A 93 -6.33 -0.17 -14.99
CA ARG A 93 -7.63 -0.62 -15.55
C ARG A 93 -8.77 -0.37 -14.57
N VAL A 94 -8.56 -0.60 -13.28
CA VAL A 94 -9.56 -0.28 -12.26
C VAL A 94 -9.81 1.22 -12.22
N PHE A 95 -8.74 2.02 -12.13
CA PHE A 95 -8.85 3.47 -12.11
C PHE A 95 -9.67 4.00 -13.29
N LYS A 96 -9.32 3.57 -14.51
CA LYS A 96 -10.07 3.94 -15.73
C LYS A 96 -11.54 3.54 -15.69
N LYS A 97 -11.89 2.46 -14.99
CA LYS A 97 -13.28 2.05 -14.81
C LYS A 97 -14.02 2.96 -13.81
N LEU A 98 -13.31 3.46 -12.80
CA LEU A 98 -13.84 4.38 -11.81
C LEU A 98 -13.97 5.80 -12.36
N ASP A 99 -12.93 6.32 -12.96
CA ASP A 99 -12.91 7.65 -13.64
C ASP A 99 -13.85 7.64 -14.85
N ARG A 100 -15.13 7.88 -14.57
CA ARG A 100 -16.23 7.76 -15.58
C ARG A 100 -16.29 8.96 -16.48
N ASN A 101 -15.96 10.14 -15.98
CA ASN A 101 -15.97 11.39 -16.72
C ASN A 101 -14.67 11.59 -17.51
N GLY A 102 -13.61 10.82 -17.21
CA GLY A 102 -12.32 10.86 -17.92
C GLY A 102 -11.50 12.11 -17.60
N ASN A 103 -11.72 12.73 -16.44
CA ASN A 103 -10.99 13.93 -16.03
C ASN A 103 -9.60 13.63 -15.39
N GLY A 104 -9.28 12.36 -15.17
CA GLY A 104 -8.00 11.91 -14.58
C GLY A 104 -7.99 11.85 -13.06
N ALA A 105 -9.13 12.10 -12.43
CA ALA A 105 -9.31 11.95 -10.98
C ALA A 105 -10.58 11.12 -10.71
N VAL A 106 -10.62 10.44 -9.57
CA VAL A 106 -11.81 9.73 -9.09
C VAL A 106 -12.42 10.53 -7.94
N GLU A 107 -13.64 10.97 -8.14
CA GLU A 107 -14.42 11.76 -7.21
C GLU A 107 -15.67 11.00 -6.71
N VAL A 108 -16.38 11.55 -5.72
CA VAL A 108 -17.62 10.95 -5.20
C VAL A 108 -18.62 10.63 -6.32
N ASP A 109 -18.75 11.52 -7.29
CA ASP A 109 -19.71 11.33 -8.40
C ASP A 109 -19.32 10.19 -9.34
N ASP A 110 -18.04 9.89 -9.50
CA ASP A 110 -17.54 8.78 -10.32
C ASP A 110 -17.86 7.43 -9.70
N ILE A 111 -17.78 7.32 -8.37
CA ILE A 111 -18.03 6.07 -7.64
C ILE A 111 -19.52 5.86 -7.30
N LYS A 112 -20.35 6.89 -7.43
CA LYS A 112 -21.82 6.75 -7.35
C LYS A 112 -22.33 5.73 -8.37
N GLY A 113 -22.95 4.66 -7.88
CA GLY A 113 -23.47 3.57 -8.72
C GLY A 113 -22.47 2.47 -9.08
N VAL A 114 -21.19 2.64 -8.75
CA VAL A 114 -20.17 1.56 -8.78
C VAL A 114 -20.07 0.93 -7.40
N TYR A 115 -19.99 1.75 -6.37
CA TYR A 115 -20.01 1.32 -4.98
C TYR A 115 -21.42 1.38 -4.40
N ASN A 116 -21.90 0.27 -3.86
CA ASN A 116 -23.27 0.19 -3.33
C ASN A 116 -23.33 0.67 -1.87
N ALA A 117 -23.21 1.97 -1.66
CA ALA A 117 -23.26 2.59 -0.34
C ALA A 117 -24.58 2.37 0.39
N LYS A 118 -25.69 2.11 -0.33
CA LYS A 118 -27.04 1.82 0.27
C LYS A 118 -27.00 0.65 1.25
N ASN A 119 -26.12 -0.30 1.01
CA ASN A 119 -25.99 -1.48 1.85
C ASN A 119 -25.04 -1.30 3.05
N HIS A 120 -24.35 -0.16 3.13
CA HIS A 120 -23.48 0.12 4.26
C HIS A 120 -24.27 0.15 5.59
N PRO A 121 -23.76 -0.46 6.68
CA PRO A 121 -24.46 -0.50 7.95
C PRO A 121 -24.88 0.88 8.47
N ASP A 122 -24.01 1.89 8.37
CA ASP A 122 -24.30 3.23 8.88
C ASP A 122 -25.37 3.96 8.05
N VAL A 123 -25.49 3.68 6.75
CA VAL A 123 -26.59 4.20 5.92
C VAL A 123 -27.90 3.53 6.30
N LYS A 124 -27.89 2.20 6.48
CA LYS A 124 -29.11 1.47 6.92
C LYS A 124 -29.60 1.89 8.31
N LEU A 125 -28.69 2.30 9.19
CA LEU A 125 -29.00 2.80 10.53
C LEU A 125 -29.31 4.30 10.56
N GLY A 126 -29.26 4.98 9.42
CA GLY A 126 -29.50 6.43 9.32
C GLY A 126 -28.42 7.30 9.99
N LYS A 127 -27.25 6.75 10.27
CA LYS A 127 -26.13 7.46 10.89
C LYS A 127 -25.34 8.30 9.89
N LYS A 128 -25.24 7.84 8.64
CA LYS A 128 -24.56 8.48 7.52
C LYS A 128 -25.41 8.45 6.27
N THR A 129 -25.22 9.42 5.42
CA THR A 129 -25.75 9.43 4.04
C THR A 129 -24.89 8.54 3.13
N GLU A 130 -25.39 8.19 1.96
CA GLU A 130 -24.61 7.48 0.95
C GLU A 130 -23.38 8.28 0.53
N ASP A 131 -23.53 9.59 0.36
CA ASP A 131 -22.42 10.48 -0.03
C ASP A 131 -21.32 10.58 1.03
N GLU A 132 -21.69 10.61 2.32
CA GLU A 132 -20.71 10.58 3.42
C GLU A 132 -19.92 9.26 3.44
N VAL A 133 -20.58 8.12 3.18
CA VAL A 133 -19.89 6.83 3.11
C VAL A 133 -18.97 6.76 1.89
N LEU A 134 -19.38 7.35 0.78
CA LEU A 134 -18.52 7.43 -0.42
C LEU A 134 -17.32 8.35 -0.19
N ALA A 135 -17.52 9.47 0.51
CA ALA A 135 -16.44 10.38 0.89
C ALA A 135 -15.44 9.70 1.85
N ASP A 136 -15.92 8.99 2.88
CA ASP A 136 -15.05 8.21 3.79
C ASP A 136 -14.23 7.16 3.01
N PHE A 137 -14.85 6.54 1.99
CA PHE A 137 -14.15 5.58 1.14
C PHE A 137 -13.02 6.25 0.37
N LEU A 138 -13.23 7.42 -0.23
CA LEU A 138 -12.18 8.17 -0.92
C LEU A 138 -11.10 8.64 0.07
N GLU A 139 -11.49 9.13 1.26
CA GLU A 139 -10.56 9.56 2.30
C GLU A 139 -9.56 8.46 2.70
N THR A 140 -9.96 7.19 2.57
CA THR A 140 -9.06 6.05 2.85
C THR A 140 -7.83 6.06 1.91
N PHE A 141 -8.00 6.42 0.66
CA PHE A 141 -6.90 6.52 -0.30
C PHE A 141 -6.05 7.77 -0.05
N GLU A 142 -6.70 8.91 0.16
CA GLU A 142 -6.01 10.18 0.45
C GLU A 142 -5.19 10.12 1.74
N MET A 143 -5.70 9.43 2.77
CA MET A 143 -5.00 9.27 4.03
C MET A 143 -3.67 8.53 3.85
N HIS A 144 -3.64 7.51 3.00
CA HIS A 144 -2.40 6.80 2.68
C HIS A 144 -1.38 7.67 1.93
N TYR A 145 -1.84 8.49 1.00
CA TYR A 145 -0.97 9.38 0.22
C TYR A 145 -0.51 10.57 1.05
N SER A 146 -1.35 11.13 1.90
CA SER A 146 -1.04 12.29 2.75
C SER A 146 0.01 12.01 3.81
N LEU A 147 0.30 10.74 4.14
CA LEU A 147 1.43 10.38 5.00
C LEU A 147 2.77 10.78 4.37
N SER A 148 2.86 10.70 3.03
CA SER A 148 4.04 11.09 2.25
C SER A 148 3.94 12.53 1.70
N HIS A 149 2.72 13.10 1.61
CA HIS A 149 2.41 14.38 0.97
C HIS A 149 1.40 15.21 1.80
N PRO A 150 1.83 15.95 2.84
CA PRO A 150 0.92 16.55 3.85
C PRO A 150 -0.12 17.55 3.33
N ASN A 151 0.01 18.04 2.08
CA ASN A 151 -0.86 19.07 1.50
C ASN A 151 -1.80 18.55 0.38
N ALA A 152 -1.92 17.22 0.21
CA ALA A 152 -2.59 16.63 -0.95
C ALA A 152 -4.05 16.20 -0.71
N ARG A 153 -4.74 16.81 0.27
CA ARG A 153 -6.16 16.48 0.52
C ARG A 153 -7.07 17.41 -0.26
N ASP A 154 -7.70 16.91 -1.31
CA ASP A 154 -8.61 17.67 -2.16
C ASP A 154 -9.96 16.97 -2.47
N SER A 155 -10.25 15.84 -1.80
CA SER A 155 -11.46 15.02 -2.00
C SER A 155 -11.55 14.37 -3.38
N SER A 156 -10.41 14.24 -4.06
CA SER A 156 -10.27 13.52 -5.33
C SER A 156 -9.08 12.57 -5.25
N ILE A 157 -9.09 11.50 -6.01
CA ILE A 157 -7.99 10.52 -6.07
C ILE A 157 -7.39 10.55 -7.46
N THR A 158 -6.14 10.94 -7.56
CA THR A 158 -5.35 10.85 -8.78
C THR A 158 -4.92 9.41 -9.07
N ILE A 159 -4.47 9.16 -10.30
CA ILE A 159 -3.93 7.83 -10.65
C ILE A 159 -2.67 7.48 -9.84
N GLU A 160 -1.86 8.48 -9.51
CA GLU A 160 -0.64 8.33 -8.70
C GLU A 160 -0.99 7.87 -7.27
N GLU A 161 -1.95 8.53 -6.63
CA GLU A 161 -2.45 8.16 -5.29
C GLU A 161 -3.06 6.77 -5.28
N PHE A 162 -3.81 6.44 -6.30
CA PHE A 162 -4.41 5.12 -6.46
C PHE A 162 -3.37 4.02 -6.64
N ILE A 163 -2.33 4.26 -7.45
CA ILE A 163 -1.20 3.34 -7.62
C ILE A 163 -0.44 3.18 -6.30
N GLU A 164 -0.17 4.27 -5.58
CA GLU A 164 0.56 4.21 -4.31
C GLU A 164 -0.21 3.41 -3.25
N TYR A 165 -1.52 3.62 -3.13
CA TYR A 165 -2.37 2.83 -2.25
C TYR A 165 -2.28 1.33 -2.55
N TYR A 166 -2.42 0.96 -3.84
CA TYR A 166 -2.34 -0.45 -4.24
C TYR A 166 -0.92 -1.01 -4.20
N ASN A 167 0.10 -0.18 -4.30
CA ASN A 167 1.47 -0.60 -4.06
C ASN A 167 1.63 -1.12 -2.62
N ASN A 168 1.08 -0.41 -1.64
CA ASN A 168 1.09 -0.84 -0.24
C ASN A 168 0.31 -2.15 -0.02
N ILE A 169 -0.86 -2.30 -0.64
CA ILE A 169 -1.64 -3.55 -0.59
C ILE A 169 -0.87 -4.69 -1.27
N SER A 170 -0.30 -4.42 -2.45
CA SER A 170 0.47 -5.37 -3.24
C SER A 170 1.63 -5.99 -2.46
N MET A 171 2.25 -5.23 -1.55
CA MET A 171 3.33 -5.73 -0.71
C MET A 171 2.91 -6.89 0.19
N SER A 172 1.62 -6.97 0.54
CA SER A 172 1.05 -8.07 1.34
C SER A 172 0.63 -9.29 0.53
N VAL A 173 0.63 -9.19 -0.79
CA VAL A 173 0.15 -10.21 -1.72
C VAL A 173 1.33 -10.78 -2.51
N GLU A 174 1.77 -11.99 -2.17
CA GLU A 174 2.96 -12.61 -2.80
C GLU A 174 2.69 -13.09 -4.24
N ASP A 175 1.46 -13.54 -4.54
CA ASP A 175 1.09 -14.18 -5.80
C ASP A 175 0.29 -13.23 -6.71
N ASP A 176 0.72 -13.06 -7.95
CA ASP A 176 0.05 -12.20 -8.94
C ASP A 176 -1.35 -12.68 -9.29
N ARG A 177 -1.59 -14.00 -9.30
CA ARG A 177 -2.93 -14.56 -9.57
C ARG A 177 -3.90 -14.23 -8.46
N TYR A 178 -3.42 -14.22 -7.20
CA TYR A 178 -4.24 -13.80 -6.08
C TYR A 178 -4.53 -12.30 -6.14
N PHE A 179 -3.53 -11.49 -6.51
CA PHE A 179 -3.72 -10.05 -6.73
C PHE A 179 -4.76 -9.79 -7.82
N ASP A 180 -4.67 -10.50 -8.95
CA ASP A 180 -5.64 -10.41 -10.05
C ASP A 180 -7.05 -10.76 -9.59
N LEU A 181 -7.19 -11.86 -8.84
CA LEU A 181 -8.49 -12.30 -8.33
C LEU A 181 -9.09 -11.27 -7.36
N MET A 182 -8.27 -10.75 -6.45
CA MET A 182 -8.66 -9.72 -5.48
C MET A 182 -9.16 -8.47 -6.21
N MET A 183 -8.36 -7.94 -7.13
CA MET A 183 -8.69 -6.72 -7.88
C MET A 183 -9.93 -6.93 -8.77
N THR A 184 -10.00 -8.07 -9.45
CA THR A 184 -11.13 -8.40 -10.33
C THR A 184 -12.44 -8.50 -9.56
N ASN A 185 -12.43 -9.13 -8.39
CA ASN A 185 -13.61 -9.30 -7.56
C ASN A 185 -14.00 -8.01 -6.85
N ALA A 186 -13.03 -7.30 -6.25
CA ALA A 186 -13.29 -6.06 -5.54
C ALA A 186 -13.95 -5.01 -6.46
N TRP A 187 -13.48 -4.92 -7.70
CA TRP A 187 -13.91 -3.91 -8.65
C TRP A 187 -14.80 -4.43 -9.79
N ASN A 188 -15.22 -5.70 -9.71
CA ASN A 188 -16.04 -6.34 -10.73
C ASN A 188 -15.55 -6.08 -12.15
N LEU A 189 -14.25 -6.28 -12.41
CA LEU A 189 -13.65 -6.00 -13.70
C LEU A 189 -14.23 -6.82 -14.85
N ASN A 190 -14.80 -7.98 -14.55
CA ASN A 190 -15.42 -8.87 -15.54
C ASN A 190 -16.87 -8.49 -15.88
N ASN A 191 -17.41 -7.41 -15.29
CA ASN A 191 -18.80 -7.00 -15.44
C ASN A 191 -19.82 -8.15 -15.27
N THR A 192 -19.48 -9.16 -14.48
CA THR A 192 -20.41 -10.22 -14.12
C THR A 192 -21.54 -9.59 -13.32
N ALA A 193 -22.80 -9.87 -13.70
CA ALA A 193 -23.95 -9.42 -12.95
C ALA A 193 -23.73 -9.77 -11.47
N GLN A 194 -23.69 -8.76 -10.60
CA GLN A 194 -23.44 -8.96 -9.18
C GLN A 194 -24.52 -9.89 -8.61
N LYS A 195 -24.18 -11.15 -8.45
CA LYS A 195 -24.91 -12.03 -7.56
C LYS A 195 -24.56 -11.56 -6.15
N LYS A 196 -25.48 -10.78 -5.55
CA LYS A 196 -25.57 -10.42 -4.14
C LYS A 196 -24.26 -10.29 -3.35
N GLY A 197 -23.93 -9.02 -3.02
CA GLY A 197 -23.56 -8.66 -1.67
C GLY A 197 -22.16 -9.04 -1.20
N TRP A 198 -21.22 -8.12 -1.29
CA TRP A 198 -20.24 -7.98 -0.23
C TRP A 198 -20.99 -7.47 1.01
N GLY A 199 -20.99 -8.28 2.09
CA GLY A 199 -21.49 -7.85 3.40
C GLY A 199 -22.91 -8.30 3.78
N ALA A 200 -23.34 -9.46 3.34
CA ALA A 200 -24.54 -10.07 3.90
C ALA A 200 -24.16 -11.37 4.61
N GLU A 201 -24.47 -11.37 5.89
CA GLU A 201 -24.48 -12.47 6.86
C GLU A 201 -23.26 -12.58 7.78
N TYR A 202 -23.32 -11.79 8.82
CA TYR A 202 -23.10 -12.23 10.19
C TYR A 202 -24.24 -11.70 11.04
#